data_8bc8467a8fd58d4caae4e2586ecbce57
#
_entry.id   8bc8467a8fd58d4caae4e2586ecbce57
#
_cell.length_a   1.000
_cell.length_b   1.000
_cell.length_c   1.000
_cell.angle_alpha   90.00
_cell.angle_beta   90.00
_cell.angle_gamma   90.00
#
_symmetry.space_group_name_H-M   'P 1'
#
loop_
_entity.id
_entity.type
_entity.pdbx_description
1 polymer ?
#
loop_
_entity_poly.entity_id
_entity_poly.type
_entity_poly.pdbx_seq_one_letter_code
_entity_poly.pdbx_strand_id
1 'polypeptide(L)'
;LAFSILFAVNLTAKFTARYVMTLENRYFVGNVMILMLMVSSILMIPERLWLLGVAVSVYAVSIGMGEAGSDCQNIGKFPTYEQQLAKQKMNGVGSVIGQLILIGAMIVSSQLLVRDPNYTISACIHKIPSEELESVLLATRYAGLVLLDVQGIFLLTFGKKAGRKLFVKD
;
A
#
# COMPACT_ATOMS: atom_id res chain seq x y z
N LEU A 1 13.75 4.70 12.67
CA LEU A 1 12.64 3.89 12.09
C LEU A 1 12.59 4.01 10.56
N ALA A 2 12.54 5.23 9.99
CA ALA A 2 12.49 5.44 8.52
C ALA A 2 13.69 4.80 7.79
N PHE A 3 14.90 4.96 8.33
CA PHE A 3 16.10 4.38 7.74
C PHE A 3 16.08 2.85 7.76
N SER A 4 15.59 2.25 8.84
CA SER A 4 15.47 0.79 8.96
C SER A 4 14.45 0.23 7.96
N ILE A 5 13.34 0.95 7.72
CA ILE A 5 12.35 0.58 6.72
C ILE A 5 12.94 0.65 5.31
N LEU A 6 13.61 1.74 4.95
CA LEU A 6 14.26 1.90 3.66
C LEU A 6 15.33 0.82 3.41
N PHE A 7 16.11 0.48 4.43
CA PHE A 7 17.10 -0.59 4.35
C PHE A 7 16.43 -1.94 4.10
N ALA A 8 15.37 -2.28 4.84
CA ALA A 8 14.62 -3.52 4.67
C ALA A 8 13.98 -3.61 3.28
N VAL A 9 13.38 -2.53 2.77
CA VAL A 9 12.82 -2.45 1.42
C VAL A 9 13.90 -2.74 0.36
N ASN A 10 15.02 -2.02 0.42
CA ASN A 10 16.11 -2.18 -0.55
C ASN A 10 16.73 -3.59 -0.53
N LEU A 11 16.94 -4.15 0.67
CA LEU A 11 17.49 -5.48 0.83
C LEU A 11 16.56 -6.53 0.24
N THR A 12 15.28 -6.46 0.57
CA THR A 12 14.25 -7.38 0.08
C THR A 12 14.08 -7.28 -1.44
N ALA A 13 14.08 -6.06 -1.99
CA ALA A 13 14.01 -5.84 -3.43
C ALA A 13 15.16 -6.53 -4.17
N LYS A 14 16.39 -6.40 -3.68
CA LYS A 14 17.57 -7.04 -4.30
C LYS A 14 17.51 -8.56 -4.25
N PHE A 15 17.08 -9.14 -3.12
CA PHE A 15 16.94 -10.59 -3.01
C PHE A 15 15.83 -11.13 -3.91
N THR A 16 14.69 -10.45 -3.93
CA THR A 16 13.51 -10.88 -4.69
C THR A 16 13.74 -10.74 -6.21
N ALA A 17 14.47 -9.72 -6.66
CA ALA A 17 14.75 -9.48 -8.07
C ALA A 17 15.40 -10.70 -8.78
N ARG A 18 16.20 -11.47 -8.05
CA ARG A 18 16.82 -12.69 -8.58
C ARG A 18 15.82 -13.80 -8.86
N TYR A 19 14.72 -13.85 -8.12
CA TYR A 19 13.69 -14.88 -8.23
C TYR A 19 12.60 -14.56 -9.26
N VAL A 20 12.43 -13.29 -9.62
CA VAL A 20 11.33 -12.80 -10.45
C VAL A 20 11.61 -12.89 -11.94
N MET A 21 12.58 -13.70 -12.36
CA MET A 21 12.98 -13.86 -13.79
C MET A 21 11.91 -14.55 -14.63
N THR A 22 11.07 -15.42 -14.08
CA THR A 22 10.00 -16.12 -14.81
C THR A 22 8.63 -15.49 -14.54
N LEU A 23 7.69 -15.63 -15.49
CA LEU A 23 6.34 -15.09 -15.35
C LEU A 23 5.59 -15.74 -14.18
N GLU A 24 5.78 -17.04 -13.97
CA GLU A 24 5.14 -17.78 -12.86
C GLU A 24 5.66 -17.34 -11.51
N ASN A 25 6.96 -17.13 -11.38
CA ASN A 25 7.57 -16.62 -10.15
C ASN A 25 7.08 -15.19 -9.82
N ARG A 26 6.83 -14.37 -10.83
CA ARG A 26 6.26 -13.01 -10.63
C ARG A 26 4.87 -13.05 -10.00
N TYR A 27 3.99 -13.92 -10.51
CA TYR A 27 2.65 -14.08 -9.94
C TYR A 27 2.71 -14.62 -8.52
N PHE A 28 3.59 -15.57 -8.26
CA PHE A 28 3.80 -16.12 -6.92
C PHE A 28 4.28 -15.03 -5.95
N VAL A 29 5.31 -14.30 -6.31
CA VAL A 29 5.85 -13.20 -5.49
C VAL A 29 4.81 -12.09 -5.29
N GLY A 30 4.04 -11.75 -6.33
CA GLY A 30 2.95 -10.79 -6.23
C GLY A 30 1.86 -11.22 -5.24
N ASN A 31 1.46 -12.49 -5.26
CA ASN A 31 0.50 -13.03 -4.31
C ASN A 31 1.04 -13.05 -2.88
N VAL A 32 2.30 -13.44 -2.70
CA VAL A 32 2.96 -13.41 -1.38
C VAL A 32 3.04 -11.97 -0.85
N MET A 33 3.40 -11.00 -1.70
CA MET A 33 3.41 -9.59 -1.35
C MET A 33 2.03 -9.11 -0.85
N ILE A 34 0.96 -9.43 -1.59
CA ILE A 34 -0.40 -9.03 -1.21
C ILE A 34 -0.80 -9.68 0.12
N LEU A 35 -0.52 -10.96 0.31
CA LEU A 35 -0.77 -11.65 1.58
C LEU A 35 -0.01 -11.01 2.74
N MET A 36 1.26 -10.64 2.55
CA MET A 36 2.04 -9.96 3.58
C MET A 36 1.48 -8.57 3.90
N LEU A 37 0.98 -7.83 2.90
CA LEU A 37 0.30 -6.56 3.14
C LEU A 37 -0.96 -6.74 3.99
N MET A 38 -1.79 -7.75 3.69
CA MET A 38 -2.98 -8.06 4.47
C MET A 38 -2.64 -8.50 5.91
N VAL A 39 -1.62 -9.35 6.08
CA VAL A 39 -1.13 -9.73 7.42
C VAL A 39 -0.64 -8.51 8.19
N SER A 40 0.11 -7.61 7.52
CA SER A 40 0.57 -6.37 8.15
C SER A 40 -0.62 -5.49 8.60
N SER A 41 -1.68 -5.37 7.79
CA SER A 41 -2.87 -4.59 8.15
C SER A 41 -3.56 -5.17 9.39
N ILE A 42 -3.74 -6.48 9.45
CA ILE A 42 -4.34 -7.18 10.60
C ILE A 42 -3.49 -6.99 11.87
N LEU A 43 -2.16 -7.08 11.75
CA LEU A 43 -1.24 -6.84 12.87
C LEU A 43 -1.24 -5.40 13.38
N MET A 44 -1.70 -4.44 12.56
CA MET A 44 -1.87 -3.05 12.97
C MET A 44 -3.16 -2.80 13.76
N ILE A 45 -4.12 -3.72 13.80
CA ILE A 45 -5.39 -3.56 14.53
C ILE A 45 -5.15 -3.42 16.05
N PRO A 46 -4.40 -4.33 16.72
CA PRO A 46 -4.12 -4.17 18.14
C PRO A 46 -3.10 -3.05 18.36
N GLU A 47 -3.39 -2.11 19.26
CA GLU A 47 -2.53 -0.95 19.54
C GLU A 47 -1.31 -1.28 20.43
N ARG A 48 -0.75 -2.48 20.29
CA ARG A 48 0.43 -2.89 21.03
C ARG A 48 1.70 -2.53 20.27
N LEU A 49 2.58 -1.79 20.91
CA LEU A 49 3.80 -1.23 20.32
C LEU A 49 4.68 -2.30 19.63
N TRP A 50 4.83 -3.47 20.22
CA TRP A 50 5.62 -4.55 19.63
C TRP A 50 4.98 -5.14 18.36
N LEU A 51 3.63 -5.25 18.33
CA LEU A 51 2.90 -5.69 17.13
C LEU A 51 3.01 -4.67 15.99
N LEU A 52 3.00 -3.38 16.30
CA LEU A 52 3.26 -2.33 15.32
C LEU A 52 4.66 -2.45 14.72
N GLY A 53 5.67 -2.77 15.54
CA GLY A 53 7.03 -3.03 15.06
C GLY A 53 7.10 -4.20 14.07
N VAL A 54 6.43 -5.31 14.39
CA VAL A 54 6.33 -6.48 13.50
C VAL A 54 5.55 -6.12 12.23
N ALA A 55 4.40 -5.46 12.35
CA ALA A 55 3.58 -5.05 11.22
C ALA A 55 4.35 -4.17 10.23
N VAL A 56 5.06 -3.16 10.73
CA VAL A 56 5.90 -2.27 9.91
C VAL A 56 7.03 -3.04 9.21
N SER A 57 7.62 -4.03 9.88
CA SER A 57 8.66 -4.88 9.27
C SER A 57 8.08 -5.74 8.13
N VAL A 58 6.94 -6.37 8.35
CA VAL A 58 6.23 -7.17 7.33
C VAL A 58 5.83 -6.28 6.15
N TYR A 59 5.32 -5.08 6.42
CA TYR A 59 4.98 -4.08 5.41
C TYR A 59 6.19 -3.67 4.56
N ALA A 60 7.33 -3.38 5.19
CA ALA A 60 8.57 -3.01 4.50
C ALA A 60 9.07 -4.13 3.57
N VAL A 61 9.03 -5.38 4.02
CA VAL A 61 9.38 -6.55 3.20
C VAL A 61 8.45 -6.67 2.00
N SER A 62 7.14 -6.50 2.21
CA SER A 62 6.13 -6.55 1.16
C SER A 62 6.35 -5.48 0.07
N ILE A 63 6.64 -4.24 0.46
CA ILE A 63 6.97 -3.16 -0.50
C ILE A 63 8.22 -3.52 -1.31
N GLY A 64 9.27 -4.03 -0.67
CA GLY A 64 10.49 -4.45 -1.36
C GLY A 64 10.25 -5.55 -2.40
N MET A 65 9.36 -6.50 -2.10
CA MET A 65 8.93 -7.51 -3.07
C MET A 65 8.18 -6.89 -4.26
N GLY A 66 7.30 -5.90 -3.99
CA GLY A 66 6.56 -5.18 -5.03
C GLY A 66 7.46 -4.37 -5.96
N GLU A 67 8.48 -3.71 -5.41
CA GLU A 67 9.47 -2.98 -6.21
C GLU A 67 10.24 -3.90 -7.15
N ALA A 68 10.72 -5.05 -6.65
CA ALA A 68 11.39 -6.04 -7.48
C ALA A 68 10.49 -6.57 -8.60
N GLY A 69 9.21 -6.83 -8.30
CA GLY A 69 8.23 -7.27 -9.29
C GLY A 69 7.99 -6.23 -10.38
N SER A 70 7.86 -4.96 -10.01
CA SER A 70 7.63 -3.86 -10.97
C SER A 70 8.84 -3.62 -11.88
N ASP A 71 10.04 -3.69 -11.34
CA ASP A 71 11.27 -3.51 -12.12
C ASP A 71 11.44 -4.61 -13.15
N CYS A 72 11.14 -5.85 -12.79
CA CYS A 72 11.23 -6.98 -13.73
C CYS A 72 10.12 -7.02 -14.79
N GLN A 73 8.94 -6.44 -14.53
CA GLN A 73 7.87 -6.39 -15.55
C GLN A 73 8.20 -5.52 -16.74
N ASN A 74 9.06 -4.55 -16.58
CA ASN A 74 9.39 -3.56 -17.60
C ASN A 74 10.65 -3.94 -18.42
N ILE A 75 11.43 -4.95 -17.97
CA ILE A 75 12.63 -5.37 -18.66
C ILE A 75 12.27 -5.93 -20.06
N GLY A 76 12.74 -5.27 -21.10
CA GLY A 76 12.61 -5.69 -22.48
C GLY A 76 11.43 -5.11 -23.28
N LYS A 77 10.50 -4.38 -22.65
CA LYS A 77 9.35 -3.77 -23.36
C LYS A 77 9.54 -2.30 -23.75
N PHE A 78 10.36 -1.56 -23.00
CA PHE A 78 10.61 -0.14 -23.22
C PHE A 78 12.10 0.19 -23.03
N PRO A 79 12.62 1.26 -23.64
CA PRO A 79 13.91 1.83 -23.28
C PRO A 79 13.96 2.17 -21.79
N THR A 80 15.11 2.03 -21.16
CA THR A 80 15.28 2.17 -19.69
C THR A 80 14.72 3.49 -19.14
N TYR A 81 14.84 4.57 -19.93
CA TYR A 81 14.30 5.89 -19.57
C TYR A 81 12.76 5.91 -19.54
N GLU A 82 12.11 5.33 -20.55
CA GLU A 82 10.65 5.26 -20.62
C GLU A 82 10.06 4.38 -19.52
N GLN A 83 10.75 3.32 -19.13
CA GLN A 83 10.35 2.47 -18.00
C GLN A 83 10.34 3.22 -16.70
N GLN A 84 11.38 3.99 -16.41
CA GLN A 84 11.46 4.82 -15.21
C GLN A 84 10.37 5.90 -15.19
N LEU A 85 10.13 6.54 -16.33
CA LEU A 85 9.08 7.56 -16.44
C LEU A 85 7.69 6.97 -16.25
N ALA A 86 7.41 5.80 -16.84
CA ALA A 86 6.15 5.08 -16.65
C ALA A 86 5.93 4.67 -15.19
N LYS A 87 6.97 4.14 -14.52
CA LYS A 87 6.93 3.79 -13.10
C LYS A 87 6.64 5.02 -12.23
N GLN A 88 7.33 6.14 -12.47
CA GLN A 88 7.10 7.38 -11.72
C GLN A 88 5.67 7.92 -11.91
N LYS A 89 5.16 7.90 -13.14
CA LYS A 89 3.77 8.32 -13.43
C LYS A 89 2.76 7.43 -12.72
N MET A 90 2.92 6.11 -12.77
CA MET A 90 2.01 5.18 -12.10
C MET A 90 2.06 5.34 -10.57
N ASN A 91 3.25 5.50 -9.99
CA ASN A 91 3.40 5.74 -8.55
C ASN A 91 2.78 7.09 -8.15
N GLY A 92 2.95 8.13 -8.96
CA GLY A 92 2.34 9.45 -8.74
C GLY A 92 0.82 9.37 -8.74
N VAL A 93 0.23 8.74 -9.75
CA VAL A 93 -1.23 8.55 -9.85
C VAL A 93 -1.74 7.71 -8.66
N GLY A 94 -1.07 6.61 -8.33
CA GLY A 94 -1.42 5.78 -7.18
C GLY A 94 -1.39 6.54 -5.85
N SER A 95 -0.36 7.40 -5.66
CA SER A 95 -0.24 8.24 -4.48
C SER A 95 -1.37 9.25 -4.37
N VAL A 96 -1.72 9.93 -5.47
CA VAL A 96 -2.84 10.90 -5.49
C VAL A 96 -4.17 10.21 -5.17
N ILE A 97 -4.44 9.07 -5.80
CA ILE A 97 -5.66 8.29 -5.53
C ILE A 97 -5.70 7.86 -4.06
N GLY A 98 -4.59 7.35 -3.52
CA GLY A 98 -4.49 6.95 -2.12
C GLY A 98 -4.77 8.11 -1.15
N GLN A 99 -4.24 9.29 -1.43
CA GLN A 99 -4.51 10.50 -0.64
C GLN A 99 -5.98 10.93 -0.71
N LEU A 100 -6.59 10.88 -1.89
CA LEU A 100 -8.01 11.21 -2.07
C LEU A 100 -8.91 10.23 -1.30
N ILE A 101 -8.60 8.93 -1.32
CA ILE A 101 -9.32 7.92 -0.55
C ILE A 101 -9.18 8.19 0.96
N LEU A 102 -7.98 8.52 1.43
CA LEU A 102 -7.74 8.84 2.84
C LEU A 102 -8.53 10.08 3.27
N ILE A 103 -8.49 11.15 2.49
CA ILE A 103 -9.26 12.38 2.77
C ILE A 103 -10.77 12.06 2.77
N GLY A 104 -11.25 11.29 1.79
CA GLY A 104 -12.64 10.85 1.75
C GLY A 104 -13.04 10.06 3.00
N ALA A 105 -12.21 9.12 3.45
CA ALA A 105 -12.43 8.37 4.67
C ALA A 105 -12.46 9.28 5.92
N MET A 106 -11.58 10.28 6.00
CA MET A 106 -11.58 11.26 7.08
C MET A 106 -12.86 12.09 7.10
N ILE A 107 -13.32 12.57 5.95
CA ILE A 107 -14.56 13.35 5.82
C ILE A 107 -15.78 12.50 6.26
N VAL A 108 -15.86 11.26 5.79
CA VAL A 108 -16.95 10.34 6.16
C VAL A 108 -16.92 10.03 7.64
N SER A 109 -15.76 9.73 8.22
CA SER A 109 -15.61 9.47 9.65
C SER A 109 -15.98 10.68 10.49
N SER A 110 -15.57 11.90 10.07
CA SER A 110 -15.94 13.16 10.73
C SER A 110 -17.45 13.38 10.70
N GLN A 111 -18.10 13.16 9.57
CA GLN A 111 -19.54 13.29 9.43
C GLN A 111 -20.31 12.29 10.30
N LEU A 112 -19.81 11.06 10.42
CA LEU A 112 -20.48 10.02 11.21
C LEU A 112 -20.33 10.23 12.72
N LEU A 113 -19.15 10.66 13.19
CA LEU A 113 -18.83 10.76 14.61
C LEU A 113 -19.12 12.14 15.21
N VAL A 114 -18.82 13.20 14.46
CA VAL A 114 -18.90 14.60 14.96
C VAL A 114 -20.04 15.38 14.26
N ARG A 115 -20.65 14.83 13.22
CA ARG A 115 -21.68 15.47 12.36
C ARG A 115 -21.19 16.74 11.65
N ASP A 116 -19.87 16.93 11.55
CA ASP A 116 -19.23 17.99 10.77
C ASP A 116 -18.18 17.39 9.85
N PRO A 117 -18.38 17.41 8.50
CA PRO A 117 -17.44 16.83 7.56
C PRO A 117 -16.09 17.53 7.52
N ASN A 118 -16.04 18.80 7.92
CA ASN A 118 -14.82 19.61 7.90
C ASN A 118 -14.05 19.58 9.23
N TYR A 119 -14.61 18.99 10.27
CA TYR A 119 -14.06 19.00 11.63
C TYR A 119 -12.60 18.53 11.67
N THR A 120 -12.30 17.35 11.11
CA THR A 120 -10.96 16.77 11.18
C THR A 120 -9.93 17.62 10.43
N ILE A 121 -10.30 18.16 9.26
CA ILE A 121 -9.42 19.01 8.47
C ILE A 121 -9.13 20.30 9.23
N SER A 122 -10.16 20.93 9.79
CA SER A 122 -10.03 22.14 10.61
C SER A 122 -9.19 21.90 11.87
N ALA A 123 -9.47 20.82 12.60
CA ALA A 123 -8.72 20.46 13.81
C ALA A 123 -7.24 20.16 13.52
N CYS A 124 -6.93 19.48 12.41
CA CYS A 124 -5.56 19.23 12.00
C CYS A 124 -4.81 20.52 11.60
N ILE A 125 -5.47 21.43 10.87
CA ILE A 125 -4.88 22.72 10.48
C ILE A 125 -4.58 23.57 11.71
N HIS A 126 -5.51 23.65 12.65
CA HIS A 126 -5.38 24.46 13.85
C HIS A 126 -4.66 23.76 15.01
N LYS A 127 -4.23 22.50 14.82
CA LYS A 127 -3.53 21.68 15.83
C LYS A 127 -4.30 21.61 17.17
N ILE A 128 -5.61 21.45 17.11
CA ILE A 128 -6.47 21.36 18.30
C ILE A 128 -6.56 19.88 18.71
N PRO A 129 -5.89 19.45 19.80
CA PRO A 129 -6.05 18.10 20.30
C PRO A 129 -7.42 17.96 20.95
N SER A 130 -8.19 16.95 20.57
CA SER A 130 -9.47 16.60 21.18
C SER A 130 -9.70 15.09 21.13
N GLU A 131 -10.47 14.56 22.07
CA GLU A 131 -10.86 13.15 22.08
C GLU A 131 -11.68 12.78 20.82
N GLU A 132 -12.46 13.72 20.30
CA GLU A 132 -13.22 13.56 19.08
C GLU A 132 -12.30 13.40 17.86
N LEU A 133 -11.23 14.20 17.79
CA LEU A 133 -10.22 14.08 16.73
C LEU A 133 -9.55 12.70 16.76
N GLU A 134 -9.17 12.23 17.93
CA GLU A 134 -8.57 10.91 18.12
C GLU A 134 -9.52 9.80 17.66
N SER A 135 -10.79 9.88 18.04
CA SER A 135 -11.83 8.93 17.61
C SER A 135 -12.03 8.91 16.11
N VAL A 136 -12.03 10.07 15.44
CA VAL A 136 -12.15 10.18 13.98
C VAL A 136 -10.91 9.60 13.27
N LEU A 137 -9.72 9.90 13.79
CA LEU A 137 -8.46 9.36 13.22
C LEU A 137 -8.39 7.84 13.39
N LEU A 138 -8.85 7.31 14.51
CA LEU A 138 -8.93 5.87 14.76
C LEU A 138 -9.92 5.21 13.79
N ALA A 139 -11.11 5.76 13.61
CA ALA A 139 -12.09 5.26 12.65
C ALA A 139 -11.55 5.30 11.21
N THR A 140 -10.88 6.39 10.84
CA THR A 140 -10.23 6.54 9.53
C THR A 140 -9.14 5.49 9.32
N ARG A 141 -8.34 5.20 10.35
CA ARG A 141 -7.32 4.15 10.32
C ARG A 141 -7.96 2.79 10.05
N TYR A 142 -9.00 2.41 10.79
CA TYR A 142 -9.68 1.14 10.59
C TYR A 142 -10.33 1.04 9.19
N ALA A 143 -10.95 2.11 8.72
CA ALA A 143 -11.48 2.16 7.35
C ALA A 143 -10.38 1.94 6.31
N GLY A 144 -9.22 2.56 6.49
CA GLY A 144 -8.05 2.37 5.62
C GLY A 144 -7.54 0.92 5.60
N LEU A 145 -7.45 0.27 6.77
CA LEU A 145 -7.04 -1.14 6.87
C LEU A 145 -8.04 -2.07 6.17
N VAL A 146 -9.34 -1.87 6.39
CA VAL A 146 -10.39 -2.67 5.71
C VAL A 146 -10.33 -2.48 4.19
N LEU A 147 -10.16 -1.25 3.71
CA LEU A 147 -10.04 -0.98 2.27
C LEU A 147 -8.81 -1.67 1.66
N LEU A 148 -7.68 -1.69 2.38
CA LEU A 148 -6.47 -2.38 1.95
C LEU A 148 -6.70 -3.89 1.85
N ASP A 149 -7.39 -4.50 2.82
CA ASP A 149 -7.68 -5.93 2.81
C ASP A 149 -8.67 -6.29 1.69
N VAL A 150 -9.72 -5.50 1.49
CA VAL A 150 -10.66 -5.67 0.36
C VAL A 150 -9.93 -5.58 -0.98
N GLN A 151 -9.05 -4.60 -1.15
CA GLN A 151 -8.22 -4.47 -2.34
C GLN A 151 -7.28 -5.68 -2.51
N GLY A 152 -6.69 -6.17 -1.42
CA GLY A 152 -5.87 -7.38 -1.42
C GLY A 152 -6.63 -8.61 -1.90
N ILE A 153 -7.82 -8.86 -1.37
CA ILE A 153 -8.71 -9.96 -1.80
C ILE A 153 -9.05 -9.83 -3.29
N PHE A 154 -9.40 -8.62 -3.73
CA PHE A 154 -9.70 -8.37 -5.14
C PHE A 154 -8.50 -8.67 -6.05
N LEU A 155 -7.30 -8.25 -5.68
CA LEU A 155 -6.09 -8.52 -6.45
C LEU A 155 -5.71 -10.00 -6.45
N LEU A 156 -5.88 -10.72 -5.35
CA LEU A 156 -5.63 -12.17 -5.28
C LEU A 156 -6.59 -12.95 -6.18
N THR A 157 -7.85 -12.52 -6.26
CA THR A 157 -8.90 -13.23 -7.03
C THR A 157 -8.86 -12.88 -8.52
N PHE A 158 -8.70 -11.62 -8.85
CA PHE A 158 -8.82 -11.11 -10.22
C PHE A 158 -7.50 -10.65 -10.84
N GLY A 159 -6.46 -10.41 -10.06
CA GLY A 159 -5.20 -9.81 -10.52
C GLY A 159 -4.51 -10.62 -11.61
N LYS A 160 -4.49 -11.96 -11.51
CA LYS A 160 -3.92 -12.84 -12.53
C LYS A 160 -4.66 -12.74 -13.86
N LYS A 161 -5.99 -12.63 -13.82
CA LYS A 161 -6.85 -12.54 -15.00
C LYS A 161 -6.75 -11.17 -15.68
N ALA A 162 -6.69 -10.11 -14.90
CA ALA A 162 -6.47 -8.75 -15.39
C ALA A 162 -5.05 -8.56 -15.95
N GLY A 163 -4.03 -9.07 -15.25
CA GLY A 163 -2.64 -8.98 -15.69
C GLY A 163 -2.39 -9.69 -17.03
N ARG A 164 -2.97 -10.89 -17.25
CA ARG A 164 -2.87 -11.57 -18.54
C ARG A 164 -3.46 -10.75 -19.68
N LYS A 165 -4.63 -10.13 -19.49
CA LYS A 165 -5.26 -9.29 -20.53
C LYS A 165 -4.49 -8.01 -20.85
N LEU A 166 -3.78 -7.44 -19.88
CA LEU A 166 -3.07 -6.18 -20.05
C LEU A 166 -1.65 -6.33 -20.56
N PHE A 167 -1.00 -7.47 -20.29
CA PHE A 167 0.45 -7.64 -20.52
C PHE A 167 0.83 -8.74 -21.53
N VAL A 168 -0.11 -9.62 -21.89
CA VAL A 168 0.08 -10.60 -22.95
C VAL A 168 -0.72 -10.13 -24.16
N LYS A 169 -0.07 -9.40 -25.05
CA LYS A 169 -0.50 -9.36 -26.47
C LYS A 169 0.01 -10.65 -27.09
N ASP A 170 -0.92 -11.48 -27.53
CA ASP A 170 -0.69 -12.60 -28.44
C ASP A 170 -0.03 -12.11 -29.72
#